data_9a6f8cb50d374576fb797c469afa0f7d
#
_entry.id   9a6f8cb50d374576fb797c469afa0f7d
#
_cell.length_a   1.000
_cell.length_b   1.000
_cell.length_c   1.000
_cell.angle_alpha   90.00
_cell.angle_beta   90.00
_cell.angle_gamma   90.00
#
_symmetry.space_group_name_H-M   'P 1'
#
loop_
_entity.id
_entity.type
_entity.pdbx_description
1 polymer ?
#
loop_
_entity_poly.entity_id
_entity_poly.type
_entity_poly.pdbx_seq_one_letter_code
_entity_poly.pdbx_strand_id
1 'polypeptide(L)'
;MSLWGKPKVIGYDNGIIAVKEIHRDTANAIIIDNHYSHKIYNASYIHLGVYVGGELTGVLQYGSAMNPASGASVVSGTSIENFLELNRMWLDDKAGRNSESQAISCSIKYIKHRYPQVKWIQSFADERCHCFGIVYQAASFKYYGEHTNVFWELDGEFYHNINMTLSTESRRYKNNVGGARTLQENKERAIKHELRQFRYIKFLDKRWESRCLLTEQPYPKHYMAADDI
;
A
#
# COMPACT_ATOMS: atom_id res chain seq x y z
N MET A 1 -9.74 -18.85 12.47
CA MET A 1 -11.13 -18.84 13.01
C MET A 1 -11.68 -17.43 12.83
N SER A 2 -12.89 -17.28 12.28
CA SER A 2 -13.50 -15.94 12.17
C SER A 2 -13.88 -15.44 13.56
N LEU A 3 -13.51 -14.19 13.89
CA LEU A 3 -13.84 -13.56 15.17
C LEU A 3 -15.20 -12.82 15.13
N TRP A 4 -15.94 -12.96 14.02
CA TRP A 4 -17.29 -12.45 13.86
C TRP A 4 -18.21 -13.09 14.89
N GLY A 5 -19.00 -12.37 15.55
CA GLY A 5 -19.91 -12.87 16.58
C GLY A 5 -19.40 -12.69 18.01
N LYS A 6 -18.16 -12.28 18.23
CA LYS A 6 -17.69 -11.80 19.53
C LYS A 6 -17.67 -10.27 19.54
N PRO A 7 -18.55 -9.60 20.28
CA PRO A 7 -18.76 -8.14 20.14
C PRO A 7 -17.56 -7.27 20.50
N LYS A 8 -16.44 -7.84 20.94
CA LYS A 8 -15.23 -7.10 21.36
C LYS A 8 -13.97 -7.39 20.54
N VAL A 9 -14.04 -8.28 19.52
CA VAL A 9 -12.85 -8.63 18.74
C VAL A 9 -13.02 -8.19 17.30
N ILE A 10 -12.33 -7.12 16.92
CA ILE A 10 -12.37 -6.54 15.58
C ILE A 10 -11.19 -7.11 14.81
N GLY A 11 -11.42 -8.18 14.05
CA GLY A 11 -10.35 -8.84 13.30
C GLY A 11 -10.79 -10.10 12.56
N TYR A 12 -9.84 -10.78 11.99
CA TYR A 12 -10.01 -12.08 11.33
C TYR A 12 -8.83 -12.99 11.69
N ASP A 13 -9.10 -14.26 11.91
CA ASP A 13 -8.12 -15.27 12.29
C ASP A 13 -8.37 -16.54 11.47
N ASN A 14 -7.34 -17.07 10.81
CA ASN A 14 -7.40 -18.30 10.04
C ASN A 14 -6.74 -19.51 10.75
N GLY A 15 -6.35 -19.33 12.01
CA GLY A 15 -5.68 -20.35 12.82
C GLY A 15 -4.13 -20.29 12.72
N ILE A 16 -3.57 -19.56 11.76
CA ILE A 16 -2.13 -19.36 11.56
C ILE A 16 -1.79 -17.90 11.77
N ILE A 17 -2.51 -17.01 11.06
CA ILE A 17 -2.37 -15.56 11.14
C ILE A 17 -3.70 -14.95 11.56
N ALA A 18 -3.64 -14.06 12.52
CA ALA A 18 -4.75 -13.20 12.88
C ALA A 18 -4.44 -11.76 12.48
N VAL A 19 -5.45 -11.05 11.94
CA VAL A 19 -5.40 -9.59 11.76
C VAL A 19 -6.41 -8.95 12.69
N LYS A 20 -6.00 -7.89 13.42
CA LYS A 20 -6.86 -7.18 14.38
C LYS A 20 -6.64 -5.68 14.22
N GLU A 21 -7.69 -4.88 14.41
CA GLU A 21 -7.50 -3.43 14.47
C GLU A 21 -6.57 -3.05 15.61
N ILE A 22 -5.66 -2.14 15.33
CA ILE A 22 -4.71 -1.56 16.30
C ILE A 22 -4.78 -0.04 16.24
N HIS A 23 -4.27 0.61 17.27
CA HIS A 23 -4.21 2.06 17.28
C HIS A 23 -3.30 2.60 16.17
N ARG A 24 -3.69 3.75 15.60
CA ARG A 24 -2.93 4.43 14.53
C ARG A 24 -1.46 4.66 14.90
N ASP A 25 -1.21 5.10 16.12
CA ASP A 25 0.15 5.45 16.55
C ASP A 25 1.02 4.19 16.64
N THR A 26 0.49 3.07 17.10
CA THR A 26 1.18 1.77 17.08
C THR A 26 1.52 1.36 15.65
N ALA A 27 0.55 1.44 14.74
CA ALA A 27 0.76 1.11 13.34
C ALA A 27 1.81 2.03 12.69
N ASN A 28 1.75 3.33 12.96
CA ASN A 28 2.68 4.30 12.42
C ASN A 28 4.10 4.13 12.96
N ALA A 29 4.26 3.81 14.25
CA ALA A 29 5.58 3.51 14.83
C ALA A 29 6.23 2.33 14.11
N ILE A 30 5.51 1.23 13.90
CA ILE A 30 6.01 0.07 13.17
C ILE A 30 6.47 0.45 11.75
N ILE A 31 5.69 1.27 11.02
CA ILE A 31 6.05 1.71 9.67
C ILE A 31 7.28 2.63 9.69
N ILE A 32 7.38 3.57 10.62
CA ILE A 32 8.55 4.46 10.73
C ILE A 32 9.82 3.65 11.00
N ASP A 33 9.74 2.67 11.89
CA ASP A 33 10.91 1.92 12.34
C ASP A 33 11.38 0.90 11.29
N ASN A 34 10.45 0.29 10.52
CA ASN A 34 10.77 -0.93 9.79
C ASN A 34 10.46 -0.87 8.28
N HIS A 35 9.52 -0.03 7.83
CA HIS A 35 9.17 0.01 6.41
C HIS A 35 10.24 0.77 5.61
N TYR A 36 10.62 0.29 4.42
CA TYR A 36 11.66 0.88 3.56
C TYR A 36 11.53 2.38 3.31
N SER A 37 10.32 2.92 3.37
CA SER A 37 10.11 4.36 3.16
C SER A 37 10.28 5.19 4.44
N HIS A 38 10.26 4.57 5.62
CA HIS A 38 10.27 5.23 6.93
C HIS A 38 9.28 6.41 7.06
N LYS A 39 8.21 6.40 6.24
CA LYS A 39 7.26 7.52 6.11
C LYS A 39 5.82 7.03 6.30
N ILE A 40 5.11 7.67 7.23
CA ILE A 40 3.66 7.44 7.39
C ILE A 40 2.89 7.95 6.17
N TYR A 41 1.75 7.33 5.92
CA TYR A 41 0.80 7.79 4.91
C TYR A 41 -0.47 8.31 5.60
N ASN A 42 -0.66 9.63 5.59
CA ASN A 42 -1.69 10.29 6.39
C ASN A 42 -3.14 9.95 5.97
N ALA A 43 -3.35 9.46 4.76
CA ALA A 43 -4.66 9.07 4.28
C ALA A 43 -5.05 7.63 4.65
N SER A 44 -4.18 6.89 5.37
CA SER A 44 -4.52 5.60 5.96
C SER A 44 -5.41 5.78 7.18
N TYR A 45 -6.50 5.00 7.26
CA TYR A 45 -7.46 5.05 8.36
C TYR A 45 -7.95 3.67 8.86
N ILE A 46 -7.55 2.59 8.20
CA ILE A 46 -7.71 1.23 8.70
C ILE A 46 -6.31 0.70 9.01
N HIS A 47 -6.06 0.40 10.27
CA HIS A 47 -4.78 -0.07 10.76
C HIS A 47 -4.94 -1.46 11.36
N LEU A 48 -4.34 -2.47 10.72
CA LEU A 48 -4.46 -3.86 11.12
C LEU A 48 -3.11 -4.38 11.57
N GLY A 49 -2.99 -4.76 12.84
CA GLY A 49 -1.85 -5.54 13.33
C GLY A 49 -1.97 -6.98 12.85
N VAL A 50 -0.84 -7.55 12.46
CA VAL A 50 -0.70 -8.96 12.07
C VAL A 50 -0.11 -9.72 13.23
N TYR A 51 -0.77 -10.81 13.61
CA TYR A 51 -0.38 -11.64 14.74
C TYR A 51 -0.10 -13.06 14.28
N VAL A 52 1.07 -13.59 14.64
CA VAL A 52 1.47 -14.98 14.44
C VAL A 52 1.79 -15.58 15.80
N GLY A 53 1.20 -16.72 16.14
CA GLY A 53 1.36 -17.30 17.48
C GLY A 53 0.92 -16.41 18.64
N GLY A 54 0.10 -15.39 18.38
CA GLY A 54 -0.35 -14.42 19.37
C GLY A 54 0.53 -13.17 19.50
N GLU A 55 1.70 -13.15 18.89
CA GLU A 55 2.63 -12.00 18.87
C GLU A 55 2.33 -11.06 17.70
N LEU A 56 2.46 -9.76 17.93
CA LEU A 56 2.34 -8.72 16.89
C LEU A 56 3.62 -8.75 16.04
N THR A 57 3.51 -9.24 14.81
CA THR A 57 4.63 -9.45 13.87
C THR A 57 4.59 -8.51 12.68
N GLY A 58 3.61 -7.62 12.59
CA GLY A 58 3.55 -6.70 11.45
C GLY A 58 2.29 -5.86 11.41
N VAL A 59 2.15 -5.11 10.33
CA VAL A 59 1.03 -4.17 10.14
C VAL A 59 0.63 -4.06 8.68
N LEU A 60 -0.68 -3.90 8.43
CA LEU A 60 -1.24 -3.46 7.15
C LEU A 60 -2.02 -2.17 7.38
N GLN A 61 -1.82 -1.18 6.53
CA GLN A 61 -2.55 0.09 6.58
C GLN A 61 -3.29 0.31 5.26
N TYR A 62 -4.59 0.50 5.37
CA TYR A 62 -5.46 0.80 4.23
C TYR A 62 -6.06 2.19 4.38
N GLY A 63 -6.34 2.81 3.25
CA GLY A 63 -6.97 4.12 3.24
C GLY A 63 -7.29 4.60 1.84
N SER A 64 -7.40 5.92 1.70
CA SER A 64 -7.60 6.54 0.40
C SER A 64 -6.31 6.52 -0.42
N ALA A 65 -6.46 6.44 -1.75
CA ALA A 65 -5.37 6.74 -2.68
C ALA A 65 -4.93 8.21 -2.55
N MET A 66 -3.75 8.55 -3.07
CA MET A 66 -3.24 9.92 -3.08
C MET A 66 -4.22 10.90 -3.76
N ASN A 67 -4.85 10.45 -4.82
CA ASN A 67 -5.99 11.14 -5.46
C ASN A 67 -7.22 10.23 -5.39
N PRO A 68 -8.10 10.40 -4.41
CA PRO A 68 -9.28 9.55 -4.26
C PRO A 68 -10.22 9.57 -5.46
N ALA A 69 -10.26 10.68 -6.21
CA ALA A 69 -11.09 10.79 -7.41
C ALA A 69 -10.59 9.89 -8.56
N SER A 70 -9.32 9.46 -8.53
CA SER A 70 -8.76 8.58 -9.56
C SER A 70 -9.38 7.18 -9.59
N GLY A 71 -10.11 6.77 -8.54
CA GLY A 71 -10.81 5.48 -8.53
C GLY A 71 -11.75 5.30 -9.70
N ALA A 72 -12.47 6.34 -10.09
CA ALA A 72 -13.42 6.30 -11.21
C ALA A 72 -12.74 6.17 -12.58
N SER A 73 -11.48 6.58 -12.73
CA SER A 73 -10.69 6.37 -13.96
C SER A 73 -10.07 4.98 -14.06
N VAL A 74 -10.13 4.21 -12.97
CA VAL A 74 -9.65 2.81 -12.91
C VAL A 74 -10.83 1.84 -13.02
N VAL A 75 -11.87 2.09 -12.23
CA VAL A 75 -13.10 1.27 -12.24
C VAL A 75 -14.31 2.20 -12.35
N SER A 76 -15.02 2.12 -13.45
CA SER A 76 -16.16 3.00 -13.75
C SER A 76 -17.24 2.95 -12.65
N GLY A 77 -17.74 4.14 -12.28
CA GLY A 77 -18.75 4.27 -11.23
C GLY A 77 -18.22 4.13 -9.80
N THR A 78 -16.90 4.17 -9.60
CA THR A 78 -16.31 4.17 -8.27
C THR A 78 -16.52 5.52 -7.57
N SER A 79 -17.08 5.48 -6.36
CA SER A 79 -17.02 6.59 -5.40
C SER A 79 -15.84 6.38 -4.42
N ILE A 80 -15.49 7.41 -3.67
CA ILE A 80 -14.37 7.38 -2.72
C ILE A 80 -14.49 6.26 -1.67
N GLU A 81 -15.70 5.85 -1.33
CA GLU A 81 -15.99 4.82 -0.34
C GLU A 81 -15.95 3.39 -0.91
N ASN A 82 -15.98 3.27 -2.25
CA ASN A 82 -16.05 1.96 -2.92
C ASN A 82 -14.69 1.29 -3.10
N PHE A 83 -13.60 1.98 -2.84
CA PHE A 83 -12.27 1.38 -2.94
C PHE A 83 -11.34 1.81 -1.83
N LEU A 84 -10.33 0.98 -1.63
CA LEU A 84 -9.23 1.25 -0.72
C LEU A 84 -7.91 1.05 -1.46
N GLU A 85 -6.88 1.68 -0.94
CA GLU A 85 -5.49 1.37 -1.28
C GLU A 85 -4.81 0.74 -0.07
N LEU A 86 -4.10 -0.38 -0.28
CA LEU A 86 -3.14 -0.88 0.70
C LEU A 86 -1.91 0.03 0.61
N ASN A 87 -1.88 1.03 1.49
CA ASN A 87 -0.92 2.12 1.45
C ASN A 87 0.45 1.73 2.01
N ARG A 88 0.44 0.90 3.05
CA ARG A 88 1.65 0.43 3.75
C ARG A 88 1.46 -0.98 4.27
N MET A 89 2.52 -1.76 4.19
CA MET A 89 2.60 -3.10 4.78
C MET A 89 4.03 -3.36 5.21
N TRP A 90 4.18 -3.89 6.40
CA TRP A 90 5.43 -4.46 6.87
C TRP A 90 5.14 -5.67 7.75
N LEU A 91 5.89 -6.73 7.57
CA LEU A 91 5.91 -7.90 8.44
C LEU A 91 7.36 -8.24 8.78
N ASP A 92 7.59 -8.67 10.02
CA ASP A 92 8.87 -9.22 10.49
C ASP A 92 9.14 -10.56 9.80
N ASP A 93 10.38 -10.83 9.40
CA ASP A 93 10.80 -12.10 8.80
C ASP A 93 10.51 -13.32 9.69
N LYS A 94 10.42 -13.10 11.01
CA LYS A 94 9.97 -14.11 11.99
C LYS A 94 8.56 -14.64 11.75
N ALA A 95 7.73 -13.88 11.04
CA ALA A 95 6.38 -14.33 10.67
C ALA A 95 6.39 -15.57 9.77
N GLY A 96 7.54 -15.88 9.15
CA GLY A 96 7.75 -17.04 8.31
C GLY A 96 7.31 -16.83 6.85
N ARG A 97 7.61 -17.85 6.04
CA ARG A 97 7.37 -17.79 4.59
C ARG A 97 5.88 -17.64 4.26
N ASN A 98 5.57 -16.82 3.26
CA ASN A 98 4.23 -16.53 2.76
C ASN A 98 3.31 -15.79 3.75
N SER A 99 3.82 -15.31 4.88
CA SER A 99 3.01 -14.62 5.89
C SER A 99 2.39 -13.34 5.36
N GLU A 100 3.09 -12.59 4.50
CA GLU A 100 2.58 -11.36 3.89
C GLU A 100 1.32 -11.62 3.07
N SER A 101 1.36 -12.61 2.18
CA SER A 101 0.21 -12.94 1.32
C SER A 101 -0.96 -13.50 2.12
N GLN A 102 -0.68 -14.26 3.19
CA GLN A 102 -1.69 -14.73 4.12
C GLN A 102 -2.30 -13.58 4.93
N ALA A 103 -1.49 -12.64 5.44
CA ALA A 103 -1.94 -11.45 6.14
C ALA A 103 -2.83 -10.57 5.24
N ILE A 104 -2.43 -10.36 3.98
CA ILE A 104 -3.27 -9.67 2.99
C ILE A 104 -4.59 -10.43 2.80
N SER A 105 -4.57 -11.74 2.67
CA SER A 105 -5.78 -12.55 2.48
C SER A 105 -6.71 -12.48 3.69
N CYS A 106 -6.19 -12.49 4.91
CA CYS A 106 -6.95 -12.31 6.15
C CYS A 106 -7.54 -10.90 6.24
N SER A 107 -6.75 -9.87 5.91
CA SER A 107 -7.21 -8.48 5.93
C SER A 107 -8.33 -8.23 4.91
N ILE A 108 -8.25 -8.84 3.71
CA ILE A 108 -9.32 -8.78 2.71
C ILE A 108 -10.63 -9.37 3.26
N LYS A 109 -10.57 -10.52 3.93
CA LYS A 109 -11.77 -11.12 4.54
C LYS A 109 -12.33 -10.21 5.64
N TYR A 110 -11.46 -9.61 6.45
CA TYR A 110 -11.86 -8.62 7.43
C TYR A 110 -12.55 -7.41 6.77
N ILE A 111 -11.89 -6.78 5.77
CA ILE A 111 -12.42 -5.61 5.06
C ILE A 111 -13.76 -5.92 4.40
N LYS A 112 -13.87 -7.05 3.70
CA LYS A 112 -15.12 -7.46 3.04
C LYS A 112 -16.30 -7.57 3.98
N HIS A 113 -16.05 -7.97 5.22
CA HIS A 113 -17.11 -8.09 6.23
C HIS A 113 -17.37 -6.74 6.93
N ARG A 114 -16.34 -6.04 7.33
CA ARG A 114 -16.44 -4.83 8.16
C ARG A 114 -16.83 -3.59 7.34
N TYR A 115 -16.45 -3.56 6.06
CA TYR A 115 -16.64 -2.44 5.14
C TYR A 115 -17.30 -2.91 3.85
N PRO A 116 -18.60 -3.34 3.87
CA PRO A 116 -19.28 -3.94 2.71
C PRO A 116 -19.48 -2.98 1.54
N GLN A 117 -19.33 -1.66 1.74
CA GLN A 117 -19.32 -0.64 0.71
C GLN A 117 -18.06 -0.71 -0.16
N VAL A 118 -16.94 -1.22 0.36
CA VAL A 118 -15.70 -1.39 -0.41
C VAL A 118 -15.87 -2.52 -1.42
N LYS A 119 -15.64 -2.23 -2.68
CA LYS A 119 -15.86 -3.16 -3.79
C LYS A 119 -14.57 -3.69 -4.38
N TRP A 120 -13.49 -2.92 -4.25
CA TRP A 120 -12.19 -3.31 -4.73
C TRP A 120 -11.07 -2.64 -3.92
N ILE A 121 -9.89 -3.25 -3.98
CA ILE A 121 -8.67 -2.77 -3.33
C ILE A 121 -7.59 -2.69 -4.39
N GLN A 122 -6.81 -1.59 -4.38
CA GLN A 122 -5.57 -1.52 -5.16
C GLN A 122 -4.35 -1.51 -4.25
N SER A 123 -3.23 -1.89 -4.82
CA SER A 123 -1.91 -1.69 -4.24
C SER A 123 -0.88 -1.52 -5.34
N PHE A 124 0.26 -0.98 -4.99
CA PHE A 124 1.38 -0.79 -5.89
C PHE A 124 2.63 -1.49 -5.34
N ALA A 125 3.30 -2.27 -6.19
CA ALA A 125 4.67 -2.66 -5.93
C ALA A 125 5.59 -1.58 -6.48
N ASP A 126 6.65 -1.26 -5.74
CA ASP A 126 7.57 -0.18 -6.05
C ASP A 126 8.91 -0.78 -6.52
N GLU A 127 9.37 -0.36 -7.67
CA GLU A 127 10.63 -0.83 -8.25
C GLU A 127 11.84 -0.58 -7.33
N ARG A 128 11.79 0.44 -6.49
CA ARG A 128 12.85 0.74 -5.50
C ARG A 128 13.12 -0.42 -4.53
N CYS A 129 12.13 -1.27 -4.31
CA CYS A 129 12.27 -2.44 -3.43
C CYS A 129 12.70 -3.69 -4.19
N HIS A 130 13.12 -3.57 -5.46
CA HIS A 130 13.35 -4.72 -6.35
C HIS A 130 12.18 -5.70 -6.33
N CYS A 131 10.96 -5.17 -6.19
CA CYS A 131 9.73 -5.90 -5.89
C CYS A 131 8.74 -5.77 -7.04
N PHE A 132 8.34 -6.91 -7.60
CA PHE A 132 7.34 -6.99 -8.67
C PHE A 132 5.95 -7.37 -8.13
N GLY A 133 5.74 -7.27 -6.83
CA GLY A 133 4.45 -7.52 -6.20
C GLY A 133 4.09 -9.00 -6.04
N ILE A 134 5.07 -9.88 -5.85
CA ILE A 134 4.85 -11.33 -5.65
C ILE A 134 3.84 -11.59 -4.52
N VAL A 135 3.89 -10.80 -3.46
CA VAL A 135 2.95 -10.92 -2.33
C VAL A 135 1.51 -10.66 -2.74
N TYR A 136 1.28 -9.73 -3.67
CA TYR A 136 -0.05 -9.44 -4.23
C TYR A 136 -0.50 -10.54 -5.17
N GLN A 137 0.41 -11.07 -6.00
CA GLN A 137 0.12 -12.22 -6.88
C GLN A 137 -0.30 -13.43 -6.04
N ALA A 138 0.45 -13.75 -4.98
CA ALA A 138 0.15 -14.83 -4.04
C ALA A 138 -1.20 -14.62 -3.30
N ALA A 139 -1.59 -13.37 -3.04
CA ALA A 139 -2.90 -13.00 -2.50
C ALA A 139 -3.99 -12.91 -3.58
N SER A 140 -3.69 -13.34 -4.82
CA SER A 140 -4.61 -13.36 -5.98
C SER A 140 -5.14 -11.97 -6.36
N PHE A 141 -4.33 -10.94 -6.28
CA PHE A 141 -4.58 -9.69 -6.99
C PHE A 141 -4.24 -9.87 -8.46
N LYS A 142 -4.99 -9.22 -9.33
CA LYS A 142 -4.72 -9.16 -10.75
C LYS A 142 -3.79 -7.99 -11.07
N TYR A 143 -2.93 -8.16 -12.04
CA TYR A 143 -2.00 -7.13 -12.50
C TYR A 143 -2.60 -6.31 -13.64
N TYR A 144 -2.50 -4.99 -13.55
CA TYR A 144 -3.08 -4.05 -14.51
C TYR A 144 -2.05 -3.07 -15.09
N GLY A 145 -0.82 -3.56 -15.23
CA GLY A 145 0.24 -2.77 -15.84
C GLY A 145 1.00 -1.90 -14.85
N GLU A 146 1.88 -1.11 -15.38
CA GLU A 146 2.79 -0.24 -14.64
C GLU A 146 2.66 1.20 -15.10
N HIS A 147 3.12 2.10 -14.28
CA HIS A 147 3.33 3.50 -14.64
C HIS A 147 4.61 4.02 -14.01
N THR A 148 5.25 4.95 -14.69
CA THR A 148 6.47 5.57 -14.19
C THR A 148 6.13 6.77 -13.32
N ASN A 149 6.71 6.81 -12.13
CA ASN A 149 6.69 7.95 -11.23
C ASN A 149 8.08 8.57 -11.13
N VAL A 150 8.09 9.89 -11.04
CA VAL A 150 9.32 10.64 -10.77
C VAL A 150 9.50 10.81 -9.27
N PHE A 151 10.68 10.44 -8.82
CA PHE A 151 11.18 10.72 -7.47
C PHE A 151 12.46 11.53 -7.55
N TRP A 152 12.72 12.26 -6.48
CA TRP A 152 13.95 13.02 -6.32
C TRP A 152 14.67 12.51 -5.09
N GLU A 153 15.94 12.22 -5.23
CA GLU A 153 16.79 11.82 -4.11
C GLU A 153 17.65 13.03 -3.71
N LEU A 154 17.63 13.36 -2.44
CA LEU A 154 18.46 14.39 -1.83
C LEU A 154 19.02 13.84 -0.51
N ASP A 155 20.34 13.75 -0.42
CA ASP A 155 21.05 13.26 0.76
C ASP A 155 20.56 11.87 1.26
N GLY A 156 20.24 10.96 0.32
CA GLY A 156 19.72 9.62 0.61
C GLY A 156 18.21 9.54 0.87
N GLU A 157 17.52 10.69 0.95
CA GLU A 157 16.09 10.76 1.15
C GLU A 157 15.32 10.87 -0.17
N PHE A 158 14.26 10.06 -0.35
CA PHE A 158 13.42 10.10 -1.53
C PHE A 158 12.19 10.97 -1.34
N TYR A 159 11.96 11.86 -2.30
CA TYR A 159 10.83 12.79 -2.36
C TYR A 159 10.01 12.54 -3.62
N HIS A 160 8.70 12.49 -3.48
CA HIS A 160 7.80 12.39 -4.64
C HIS A 160 7.83 13.70 -5.45
N ASN A 161 7.71 13.60 -6.77
CA ASN A 161 7.78 14.74 -7.69
C ASN A 161 6.82 15.91 -7.34
N ILE A 162 5.69 15.63 -6.72
CA ILE A 162 4.77 16.68 -6.26
C ILE A 162 5.46 17.69 -5.33
N ASN A 163 6.47 17.27 -4.57
CA ASN A 163 7.22 18.17 -3.69
C ASN A 163 8.15 19.11 -4.47
N MET A 164 8.67 18.66 -5.63
CA MET A 164 9.48 19.50 -6.53
C MET A 164 8.63 20.51 -7.30
N THR A 165 7.39 20.17 -7.64
CA THR A 165 6.51 20.99 -8.49
C THR A 165 5.49 21.83 -7.69
N LEU A 166 5.52 21.74 -6.36
CA LEU A 166 4.59 22.45 -5.49
C LEU A 166 4.85 23.96 -5.54
N SER A 167 3.78 24.76 -5.64
CA SER A 167 3.91 26.23 -5.58
C SER A 167 4.52 26.67 -4.25
N THR A 168 5.49 27.60 -4.33
CA THR A 168 6.15 28.21 -3.17
C THR A 168 5.19 29.00 -2.29
N GLU A 169 4.08 29.48 -2.86
CA GLU A 169 3.02 30.17 -2.15
C GLU A 169 2.10 29.25 -1.37
N SER A 170 2.12 27.95 -1.68
CA SER A 170 1.26 26.99 -1.01
C SER A 170 1.60 26.83 0.47
N ARG A 171 0.56 26.59 1.31
CA ARG A 171 0.74 26.28 2.72
C ARG A 171 1.62 25.05 2.93
N ARG A 172 1.55 24.07 2.01
CA ARG A 172 2.38 22.85 2.08
C ARG A 172 3.87 23.16 1.92
N TYR A 173 4.24 24.08 0.98
CA TYR A 173 5.61 24.52 0.83
C TYR A 173 6.08 25.32 2.05
N LYS A 174 5.29 26.32 2.46
CA LYS A 174 5.61 27.20 3.61
C LYS A 174 5.86 26.41 4.90
N ASN A 175 5.09 25.34 5.11
CA ASN A 175 5.24 24.45 6.27
C ASN A 175 6.17 23.26 6.01
N ASN A 176 6.90 23.25 4.90
CA ASN A 176 7.81 22.15 4.48
C ASN A 176 7.18 20.75 4.53
N VAL A 177 5.89 20.64 4.20
CA VAL A 177 5.18 19.36 4.24
C VAL A 177 5.79 18.40 3.20
N GLY A 178 6.21 17.22 3.65
CA GLY A 178 6.88 16.22 2.83
C GLY A 178 8.26 16.67 2.32
N GLY A 179 8.86 17.68 2.94
CA GLY A 179 10.17 18.22 2.56
C GLY A 179 10.18 19.04 1.27
N ALA A 180 9.01 19.60 0.88
CA ALA A 180 8.88 20.32 -0.39
C ALA A 180 9.84 21.52 -0.50
N ARG A 181 9.94 22.34 0.57
CA ARG A 181 10.86 23.47 0.61
C ARG A 181 12.31 23.02 0.58
N THR A 182 12.65 22.06 1.44
CA THR A 182 14.01 21.50 1.51
C THR A 182 14.47 20.98 0.15
N LEU A 183 13.61 20.22 -0.54
CA LEU A 183 13.92 19.69 -1.87
C LEU A 183 14.13 20.79 -2.90
N GLN A 184 13.21 21.77 -2.98
CA GLN A 184 13.27 22.82 -3.99
C GLN A 184 14.45 23.79 -3.78
N GLU A 185 14.77 24.11 -2.52
CA GLU A 185 15.92 24.96 -2.17
C GLU A 185 17.28 24.27 -2.45
N ASN A 186 17.30 22.94 -2.56
CA ASN A 186 18.48 22.14 -2.84
C ASN A 186 18.39 21.36 -4.17
N LYS A 187 17.58 21.84 -5.12
CA LYS A 187 17.31 21.13 -6.37
C LYS A 187 18.57 20.81 -7.20
N GLU A 188 19.60 21.63 -7.09
CA GLU A 188 20.88 21.46 -7.80
C GLU A 188 21.62 20.17 -7.38
N ARG A 189 21.37 19.72 -6.13
CA ARG A 189 21.96 18.52 -5.56
C ARG A 189 21.03 17.31 -5.68
N ALA A 190 19.76 17.56 -6.00
CA ALA A 190 18.77 16.49 -6.07
C ALA A 190 18.90 15.69 -7.35
N ILE A 191 18.93 14.37 -7.23
CA ILE A 191 19.01 13.42 -8.35
C ILE A 191 17.60 12.99 -8.73
N LYS A 192 17.27 13.13 -10.01
CA LYS A 192 15.98 12.67 -10.54
C LYS A 192 16.03 11.18 -10.86
N HIS A 193 15.03 10.44 -10.35
CA HIS A 193 14.80 9.04 -10.67
C HIS A 193 13.44 8.85 -11.33
N GLU A 194 13.38 8.01 -12.35
CA GLU A 194 12.15 7.56 -12.99
C GLU A 194 11.96 6.08 -12.65
N LEU A 195 11.00 5.79 -11.81
CA LEU A 195 10.81 4.46 -11.20
C LEU A 195 9.42 3.93 -11.50
N ARG A 196 9.33 2.65 -11.80
CA ARG A 196 8.06 1.99 -12.12
C ARG A 196 7.30 1.63 -10.86
N GLN A 197 5.99 1.75 -10.96
CA GLN A 197 5.06 1.23 -9.97
C GLN A 197 4.08 0.29 -10.65
N PHE A 198 4.02 -0.93 -10.16
CA PHE A 198 3.23 -2.05 -10.70
C PHE A 198 1.87 -2.07 -10.01
N ARG A 199 0.79 -1.87 -10.76
CA ARG A 199 -0.57 -1.80 -10.22
C ARG A 199 -1.20 -3.17 -10.06
N TYR A 200 -1.66 -3.45 -8.87
CA TYR A 200 -2.40 -4.65 -8.52
C TYR A 200 -3.80 -4.31 -8.00
N ILE A 201 -4.82 -5.04 -8.47
CA ILE A 201 -6.21 -4.83 -8.07
C ILE A 201 -6.82 -6.15 -7.61
N LYS A 202 -7.56 -6.09 -6.51
CA LYS A 202 -8.39 -7.18 -5.99
C LYS A 202 -9.84 -6.73 -5.91
N PHE A 203 -10.70 -7.35 -6.70
CA PHE A 203 -12.15 -7.13 -6.61
C PHE A 203 -12.73 -7.93 -5.45
N LEU A 204 -13.38 -7.25 -4.51
CA LEU A 204 -14.11 -7.87 -3.40
C LEU A 204 -15.50 -8.27 -3.83
N ASP A 205 -16.08 -7.53 -4.75
CA ASP A 205 -17.32 -7.83 -5.46
C ASP A 205 -17.01 -8.07 -6.94
N LYS A 206 -17.15 -9.34 -7.37
CA LYS A 206 -16.83 -9.75 -8.76
C LYS A 206 -17.59 -8.97 -9.84
N ARG A 207 -18.77 -8.44 -9.52
CA ARG A 207 -19.57 -7.65 -10.46
C ARG A 207 -18.89 -6.33 -10.84
N TRP A 208 -17.94 -5.88 -10.02
CA TRP A 208 -17.18 -4.65 -10.30
C TRP A 208 -15.99 -4.89 -11.23
N GLU A 209 -15.60 -6.13 -11.43
CA GLU A 209 -14.50 -6.48 -12.33
C GLU A 209 -14.82 -6.09 -13.78
N SER A 210 -16.06 -6.29 -14.23
CA SER A 210 -16.51 -5.89 -15.58
C SER A 210 -16.57 -4.37 -15.80
N ARG A 211 -16.42 -3.58 -14.73
CA ARG A 211 -16.34 -2.11 -14.79
C ARG A 211 -14.91 -1.58 -14.83
N CYS A 212 -13.91 -2.47 -14.76
CA CYS A 212 -12.51 -2.07 -14.84
C CYS A 212 -12.22 -1.50 -16.23
N LEU A 213 -11.64 -0.31 -16.27
CA LEU A 213 -11.28 0.40 -17.50
C LEU A 213 -9.87 0.05 -17.97
N LEU A 214 -9.12 -0.67 -17.13
CA LEU A 214 -7.78 -1.14 -17.45
C LEU A 214 -7.83 -2.58 -17.94
N THR A 215 -6.89 -2.94 -18.81
CA THR A 215 -6.74 -4.31 -19.29
C THR A 215 -5.87 -5.10 -18.32
N GLU A 216 -6.37 -6.25 -17.86
CA GLU A 216 -5.57 -7.21 -17.09
C GLU A 216 -4.39 -7.69 -17.95
N GLN A 217 -3.22 -7.77 -17.34
CA GLN A 217 -1.97 -8.19 -17.97
C GLN A 217 -1.40 -9.43 -17.27
N PRO A 218 -0.59 -10.24 -17.98
CA PRO A 218 0.20 -11.29 -17.33
C PRO A 218 1.07 -10.70 -16.23
N TYR A 219 1.25 -11.45 -15.15
CA TYR A 219 2.15 -11.01 -14.07
C TYR A 219 3.56 -10.74 -14.60
N PRO A 220 4.21 -9.66 -14.14
CA PRO A 220 5.58 -9.38 -14.51
C PRO A 220 6.49 -10.52 -14.05
N LYS A 221 7.36 -10.97 -14.94
CA LYS A 221 8.34 -12.02 -14.61
C LYS A 221 9.50 -11.38 -13.85
N HIS A 222 9.94 -12.06 -12.79
CA HIS A 222 11.22 -11.78 -12.15
C HIS A 222 12.32 -12.22 -13.12
N TYR A 223 13.02 -11.28 -13.71
CA TYR A 223 14.34 -11.58 -14.26
C TYR A 223 15.30 -11.41 -13.07
N MET A 224 15.78 -12.53 -12.52
CA MET A 224 16.96 -12.47 -11.66
C MET A 224 18.09 -11.94 -12.55
N ALA A 225 18.70 -10.82 -12.15
CA ALA A 225 19.94 -10.41 -12.80
C ALA A 225 20.95 -11.53 -12.63
N ALA A 226 21.76 -11.77 -13.67
CA ALA A 226 22.73 -12.87 -13.69
C ALA A 226 23.81 -12.76 -12.58
N ASP A 227 23.78 -11.68 -11.81
CA ASP A 227 24.75 -11.37 -10.75
C ASP A 227 24.28 -11.82 -9.33
N ASP A 228 23.11 -12.47 -9.20
CA ASP A 228 22.58 -12.98 -7.94
C ASP A 228 22.79 -14.50 -7.73
N ILE A 229 23.76 -15.11 -8.46
CA ILE A 229 24.13 -16.53 -8.32
C ILE A 229 25.51 -16.67 -7.71
#